data_eb1794c8f2fbaf71f6077c5f7f7e6e0a
#
_entry.id   eb1794c8f2fbaf71f6077c5f7f7e6e0a
#
_cell.length_a   1.000
_cell.length_b   1.000
_cell.length_c   1.000
_cell.angle_alpha   90.00
_cell.angle_beta   90.00
_cell.angle_gamma   90.00
#
_symmetry.space_group_name_H-M   'P 1'
#
loop_
_entity.id
_entity.type
_entity.pdbx_description
1 polymer ?
#
loop_
_entity_poly.entity_id
_entity_poly.type
_entity_poly.pdbx_seq_one_letter_code
_entity_poly.pdbx_strand_id
1 'polypeptide(L)'
;MNIFIDKNAKTTPTNFSWQFGVGNDHAFQMHRADMCEHIKLAHDELGFKYLRFHGIFDDDMLCVQRLSDYKPFRAVPHSKEIEEVNFLQVAKVYDNVLACGMKPFVELSFMPSALASGKKTGIRYLNNITQPKSLARWSDFIEKFINFLLRRYGKEEVESWYFEVWNEPDLAIFFKGKQQDYFRLYEATAR
;
A
#
# COMPACT_ATOMS: atom_id res chain seq x y z
N MET A 1 1.77 28.59 32.69
CA MET A 1 3.12 28.05 32.43
C MET A 1 3.79 29.00 31.45
N ASN A 2 4.93 29.59 31.81
CA ASN A 2 5.67 30.46 30.88
C ASN A 2 6.83 29.65 30.30
N ILE A 3 6.96 29.66 29.00
CA ILE A 3 8.06 29.01 28.29
C ILE A 3 9.01 30.10 27.82
N PHE A 4 10.28 30.01 28.22
CA PHE A 4 11.34 30.89 27.77
C PHE A 4 12.22 30.16 26.75
N ILE A 5 12.46 30.80 25.60
CA ILE A 5 13.39 30.33 24.58
C ILE A 5 14.61 31.28 24.61
N ASP A 6 15.74 30.75 25.05
CA ASP A 6 16.99 31.48 24.96
C ASP A 6 17.71 31.13 23.67
N LYS A 7 17.75 32.09 22.75
CA LYS A 7 18.44 31.93 21.45
C LYS A 7 19.96 31.77 21.55
N ASN A 8 20.53 32.08 22.69
CA ASN A 8 21.98 31.96 22.96
C ASN A 8 22.30 30.70 23.77
N ALA A 9 21.31 29.91 24.15
CA ALA A 9 21.55 28.67 24.87
C ALA A 9 22.39 27.70 24.02
N LYS A 10 23.23 26.93 24.69
CA LYS A 10 24.00 25.88 24.05
C LYS A 10 23.04 24.82 23.47
N THR A 11 23.09 24.60 22.17
CA THR A 11 22.25 23.64 21.46
C THR A 11 23.03 22.40 21.08
N THR A 12 22.33 21.29 20.91
CA THR A 12 22.85 20.08 20.25
C THR A 12 22.25 19.97 18.86
N PRO A 13 23.01 19.47 17.88
CA PRO A 13 22.45 19.23 16.55
C PRO A 13 21.24 18.28 16.64
N THR A 14 20.17 18.58 15.92
CA THR A 14 19.06 17.63 15.77
C THR A 14 19.43 16.57 14.72
N ASN A 15 18.95 15.35 14.94
CA ASN A 15 19.18 14.24 14.01
C ASN A 15 18.19 14.21 12.82
N PHE A 16 17.20 15.12 12.79
CA PHE A 16 16.15 15.20 11.76
C PHE A 16 15.43 13.85 11.49
N SER A 17 15.31 13.01 12.53
CA SER A 17 14.67 11.67 12.39
C SER A 17 13.25 11.73 11.80
N TRP A 18 12.55 12.84 11.97
CA TRP A 18 11.23 13.10 11.38
C TRP A 18 11.24 13.17 9.86
N GLN A 19 12.41 13.38 9.21
CA GLN A 19 12.54 13.35 7.75
C GLN A 19 12.49 11.94 7.16
N PHE A 20 12.44 10.90 8.01
CA PHE A 20 12.37 9.52 7.53
C PHE A 20 11.20 9.32 6.55
N GLY A 21 10.01 9.73 6.92
CA GLY A 21 8.86 9.55 6.04
C GLY A 21 7.63 10.33 6.47
N VAL A 22 6.67 10.39 5.57
CA VAL A 22 5.36 11.01 5.78
C VAL A 22 4.24 10.09 5.32
N GLY A 23 3.10 10.13 6.00
CA GLY A 23 1.89 9.43 5.60
C GLY A 23 1.07 10.24 4.61
N ASN A 24 0.51 9.56 3.62
CA ASN A 24 -0.56 10.06 2.75
C ASN A 24 -1.76 9.12 2.90
N ASP A 25 -2.97 9.60 2.64
CA ASP A 25 -4.22 8.89 2.82
C ASP A 25 -4.24 7.49 2.16
N HIS A 26 -4.56 7.42 0.88
CA HIS A 26 -4.65 6.16 0.11
C HIS A 26 -3.86 6.24 -1.19
N ALA A 27 -3.50 5.08 -1.72
CA ALA A 27 -2.70 4.94 -2.93
C ALA A 27 -3.27 5.71 -4.12
N PHE A 28 -4.58 5.66 -4.35
CA PHE A 28 -5.23 6.31 -5.47
C PHE A 28 -5.07 7.84 -5.45
N GLN A 29 -4.83 8.47 -4.30
CA GLN A 29 -4.57 9.91 -4.20
C GLN A 29 -3.35 10.32 -5.03
N MET A 30 -2.38 9.43 -5.18
CA MET A 30 -1.19 9.68 -6.01
C MET A 30 -1.47 9.73 -7.52
N HIS A 31 -2.70 9.46 -7.98
CA HIS A 31 -3.12 9.74 -9.35
C HIS A 31 -3.46 11.20 -9.59
N ARG A 32 -3.65 11.99 -8.53
CA ARG A 32 -4.03 13.39 -8.60
C ARG A 32 -2.78 14.27 -8.75
N ALA A 33 -2.83 15.20 -9.70
CA ALA A 33 -1.73 16.12 -9.94
C ALA A 33 -1.46 17.04 -8.72
N ASP A 34 -2.51 17.57 -8.10
CA ASP A 34 -2.41 18.43 -6.91
C ASP A 34 -1.79 17.70 -5.71
N MET A 35 -2.11 16.41 -5.54
CA MET A 35 -1.48 15.60 -4.49
C MET A 35 0.02 15.41 -4.77
N CYS A 36 0.40 15.13 -6.02
CA CYS A 36 1.81 15.02 -6.39
C CYS A 36 2.57 16.34 -6.12
N GLU A 37 1.95 17.48 -6.40
CA GLU A 37 2.53 18.80 -6.10
C GLU A 37 2.74 18.98 -4.58
N HIS A 38 1.75 18.63 -3.75
CA HIS A 38 1.87 18.70 -2.28
C HIS A 38 2.96 17.77 -1.73
N ILE A 39 3.03 16.54 -2.24
CA ILE A 39 4.04 15.56 -1.82
C ILE A 39 5.44 16.02 -2.24
N LYS A 40 5.57 16.56 -3.46
CA LYS A 40 6.83 17.12 -3.91
C LYS A 40 7.26 18.32 -3.05
N LEU A 41 6.34 19.22 -2.71
CA LEU A 41 6.61 20.36 -1.84
C LEU A 41 7.07 19.88 -0.45
N ALA A 42 6.41 18.86 0.11
CA ALA A 42 6.79 18.27 1.40
C ALA A 42 8.20 17.65 1.36
N HIS A 43 8.57 17.02 0.23
CA HIS A 43 9.95 16.54 0.03
C HIS A 43 10.95 17.71 -0.03
N ASP A 44 10.70 18.67 -0.90
CA ASP A 44 11.64 19.76 -1.19
C ASP A 44 11.87 20.67 0.03
N GLU A 45 10.82 20.99 0.79
CA GLU A 45 10.88 21.95 1.90
C GLU A 45 11.21 21.28 3.25
N LEU A 46 10.76 20.05 3.47
CA LEU A 46 10.87 19.37 4.76
C LEU A 46 11.85 18.19 4.73
N GLY A 47 12.27 17.73 3.55
CA GLY A 47 13.25 16.67 3.39
C GLY A 47 12.75 15.27 3.68
N PHE A 48 11.44 15.01 3.57
CA PHE A 48 10.90 13.66 3.73
C PHE A 48 11.43 12.71 2.65
N LYS A 49 11.81 11.48 3.05
CA LYS A 49 12.47 10.49 2.19
C LYS A 49 11.54 9.39 1.72
N TYR A 50 10.56 9.00 2.52
CA TYR A 50 9.63 7.92 2.23
C TYR A 50 8.18 8.41 2.30
N LEU A 51 7.35 7.86 1.41
CA LEU A 51 5.90 8.08 1.40
C LEU A 51 5.19 6.76 1.68
N ARG A 52 4.35 6.73 2.72
CA ARG A 52 3.49 5.62 3.10
C ARG A 52 2.02 5.98 2.87
N PHE A 53 1.23 5.06 2.39
CA PHE A 53 -0.21 5.20 2.22
C PHE A 53 -0.90 3.84 2.32
N HIS A 54 -2.21 3.86 2.54
CA HIS A 54 -3.04 2.66 2.59
C HIS A 54 -3.46 2.20 1.20
N GLY A 55 -3.81 0.92 1.10
CA GLY A 55 -4.68 0.41 0.05
C GLY A 55 -4.07 0.33 -1.34
N ILE A 56 -2.80 -0.07 -1.45
CA ILE A 56 -2.18 -0.30 -2.77
C ILE A 56 -2.86 -1.43 -3.56
N PHE A 57 -3.60 -2.31 -2.86
CA PHE A 57 -4.34 -3.41 -3.46
C PHE A 57 -5.86 -3.25 -3.38
N ASP A 58 -6.36 -2.08 -2.99
CA ASP A 58 -7.79 -1.79 -2.99
C ASP A 58 -8.39 -1.97 -4.39
N ASP A 59 -9.68 -2.22 -4.46
CA ASP A 59 -10.34 -2.54 -5.73
C ASP A 59 -10.26 -1.41 -6.77
N ASP A 60 -10.11 -0.15 -6.35
CA ASP A 60 -9.89 0.99 -7.25
C ASP A 60 -8.49 1.00 -7.91
N MET A 61 -7.54 0.24 -7.34
CA MET A 61 -6.23 0.01 -7.95
C MET A 61 -6.28 -1.08 -9.04
N LEU A 62 -7.41 -1.75 -9.20
CA LEU A 62 -7.69 -2.73 -10.27
C LEU A 62 -6.65 -3.86 -10.37
N CYS A 63 -6.05 -4.24 -9.24
CA CYS A 63 -4.96 -5.23 -9.20
C CYS A 63 -5.41 -6.65 -9.58
N VAL A 64 -6.66 -7.02 -9.25
CA VAL A 64 -7.23 -8.32 -9.60
C VAL A 64 -8.60 -8.10 -10.19
N GLN A 65 -8.76 -8.43 -11.47
CA GLN A 65 -10.01 -8.32 -12.21
C GLN A 65 -10.53 -9.70 -12.57
N ARG A 66 -11.86 -9.88 -12.55
CA ARG A 66 -12.52 -11.10 -12.98
C ARG A 66 -13.40 -10.80 -14.18
N LEU A 67 -13.50 -11.78 -15.08
CA LEU A 67 -14.35 -11.64 -16.26
C LEU A 67 -15.82 -11.36 -15.87
N SER A 68 -16.30 -11.97 -14.77
CA SER A 68 -17.65 -11.74 -14.23
C SER A 68 -17.89 -10.33 -13.70
N ASP A 69 -16.85 -9.54 -13.44
CA ASP A 69 -16.99 -8.15 -13.01
C ASP A 69 -17.50 -7.26 -14.14
N TYR A 70 -17.35 -7.69 -15.40
CA TYR A 70 -17.88 -7.01 -16.57
C TYR A 70 -19.31 -7.47 -16.87
N LYS A 71 -20.24 -6.51 -16.93
CA LYS A 71 -21.70 -6.80 -17.13
C LYS A 71 -22.02 -7.78 -18.26
N PRO A 72 -21.40 -7.70 -19.46
CA PRO A 72 -21.68 -8.65 -20.54
C PRO A 72 -21.31 -10.10 -20.23
N PHE A 73 -20.44 -10.32 -19.26
CA PHE A 73 -19.87 -11.63 -18.92
C PHE A 73 -20.34 -12.19 -17.57
N ARG A 74 -21.32 -11.56 -16.93
CA ARG A 74 -21.85 -12.02 -15.61
C ARG A 74 -22.40 -13.44 -15.62
N ALA A 75 -22.81 -13.94 -16.79
CA ALA A 75 -23.34 -15.29 -16.95
C ALA A 75 -22.24 -16.34 -17.22
N VAL A 76 -20.96 -15.97 -17.21
CA VAL A 76 -19.86 -16.93 -17.39
C VAL A 76 -19.83 -17.86 -16.18
N PRO A 77 -19.90 -19.19 -16.38
CA PRO A 77 -19.80 -20.15 -15.30
C PRO A 77 -18.50 -19.99 -14.52
N HIS A 78 -18.55 -20.12 -13.18
CA HIS A 78 -17.34 -19.99 -12.32
C HIS A 78 -16.20 -20.93 -12.73
N SER A 79 -16.49 -22.06 -13.34
CA SER A 79 -15.48 -22.98 -13.88
C SER A 79 -14.70 -22.42 -15.09
N LYS A 80 -15.17 -21.31 -15.65
CA LYS A 80 -14.53 -20.57 -16.75
C LYS A 80 -14.15 -19.14 -16.36
N GLU A 81 -14.20 -18.83 -15.06
CA GLU A 81 -13.80 -17.53 -14.55
C GLU A 81 -12.33 -17.27 -14.90
N ILE A 82 -12.09 -16.18 -15.60
CA ILE A 82 -10.74 -15.70 -15.89
C ILE A 82 -10.45 -14.58 -14.94
N GLU A 83 -9.39 -14.73 -14.15
CA GLU A 83 -8.83 -13.67 -13.33
C GLU A 83 -7.57 -13.13 -13.99
N GLU A 84 -7.50 -11.83 -14.08
CA GLU A 84 -6.33 -11.11 -14.59
C GLU A 84 -5.70 -10.31 -13.43
N VAL A 85 -4.39 -10.47 -13.26
CA VAL A 85 -3.59 -9.66 -12.33
C VAL A 85 -2.93 -8.54 -13.13
N ASN A 86 -3.16 -7.30 -12.71
CA ASN A 86 -2.71 -6.11 -13.40
C ASN A 86 -2.17 -5.08 -12.37
N PHE A 87 -0.98 -4.56 -12.62
CA PHE A 87 -0.36 -3.56 -11.75
C PHE A 87 -0.14 -2.21 -12.44
N LEU A 88 -0.90 -1.91 -13.48
CA LEU A 88 -0.73 -0.65 -14.22
C LEU A 88 -1.03 0.58 -13.37
N GLN A 89 -2.10 0.53 -12.56
CA GLN A 89 -2.43 1.62 -11.64
C GLN A 89 -1.39 1.75 -10.52
N VAL A 90 -0.93 0.62 -9.99
CA VAL A 90 0.16 0.57 -9.00
C VAL A 90 1.45 1.19 -9.57
N ALA A 91 1.79 0.86 -10.82
CA ALA A 91 2.92 1.46 -11.52
C ALA A 91 2.81 2.99 -11.53
N LYS A 92 1.65 3.52 -11.91
CA LYS A 92 1.43 4.97 -11.97
C LYS A 92 1.60 5.64 -10.60
N VAL A 93 1.12 4.98 -9.53
CA VAL A 93 1.30 5.48 -8.15
C VAL A 93 2.78 5.57 -7.80
N TYR A 94 3.54 4.48 -7.96
CA TYR A 94 4.96 4.50 -7.58
C TYR A 94 5.83 5.35 -8.51
N ASP A 95 5.51 5.42 -9.81
CA ASP A 95 6.15 6.36 -10.73
C ASP A 95 6.00 7.81 -10.22
N ASN A 96 4.80 8.17 -9.75
CA ASN A 96 4.54 9.50 -9.20
C ASN A 96 5.27 9.73 -7.87
N VAL A 97 5.32 8.73 -6.96
CA VAL A 97 6.10 8.82 -5.71
C VAL A 97 7.57 9.10 -6.00
N LEU A 98 8.17 8.33 -6.91
CA LEU A 98 9.57 8.50 -7.31
C LEU A 98 9.81 9.85 -8.01
N ALA A 99 8.87 10.29 -8.86
CA ALA A 99 8.93 11.59 -9.51
C ALA A 99 8.84 12.77 -8.52
N CYS A 100 8.23 12.56 -7.36
CA CYS A 100 8.21 13.54 -6.26
C CYS A 100 9.52 13.56 -5.44
N GLY A 101 10.48 12.69 -5.74
CA GLY A 101 11.77 12.59 -5.03
C GLY A 101 11.74 11.68 -3.78
N MET A 102 10.62 11.04 -3.50
CA MET A 102 10.48 10.12 -2.36
C MET A 102 10.55 8.67 -2.80
N LYS A 103 10.84 7.77 -1.85
CA LYS A 103 10.76 6.32 -2.04
C LYS A 103 9.47 5.76 -1.42
N PRO A 104 8.90 4.69 -1.98
CA PRO A 104 7.77 4.02 -1.38
C PRO A 104 8.12 3.37 -0.03
N PHE A 105 7.24 3.55 0.95
CA PHE A 105 7.08 2.69 2.10
C PHE A 105 5.80 1.88 1.85
N VAL A 106 5.98 0.66 1.38
CA VAL A 106 4.90 -0.16 0.80
C VAL A 106 4.13 -0.88 1.90
N GLU A 107 2.88 -0.50 2.12
CA GLU A 107 1.93 -1.24 2.93
C GLU A 107 1.20 -2.25 2.04
N LEU A 108 1.43 -3.54 2.27
CA LEU A 108 0.82 -4.64 1.51
C LEU A 108 -0.61 -4.89 1.98
N SER A 109 -1.52 -3.98 1.63
CA SER A 109 -2.94 -3.94 1.99
C SER A 109 -3.77 -3.20 0.92
N PHE A 110 -5.10 -3.19 0.99
CA PHE A 110 -5.93 -4.13 1.69
C PHE A 110 -6.20 -5.35 0.81
N MET A 111 -7.12 -6.23 1.22
CA MET A 111 -7.39 -7.45 0.45
C MET A 111 -8.18 -7.16 -0.82
N PRO A 112 -7.68 -7.44 -2.03
CA PRO A 112 -8.52 -7.36 -3.23
C PRO A 112 -9.77 -8.21 -3.06
N SER A 113 -10.94 -7.67 -3.39
CA SER A 113 -12.23 -8.39 -3.19
C SER A 113 -12.27 -9.74 -3.91
N ALA A 114 -11.55 -9.89 -5.02
CA ALA A 114 -11.42 -11.16 -5.74
C ALA A 114 -10.72 -12.24 -4.89
N LEU A 115 -9.78 -11.87 -4.03
CA LEU A 115 -9.02 -12.78 -3.15
C LEU A 115 -9.63 -12.90 -1.76
N ALA A 116 -10.50 -11.97 -1.36
CA ALA A 116 -11.05 -11.84 -0.03
C ALA A 116 -11.99 -12.98 0.38
N SER A 117 -11.93 -13.43 1.64
CA SER A 117 -12.87 -14.42 2.21
C SER A 117 -14.24 -13.85 2.53
N GLY A 118 -14.39 -12.54 2.55
CA GLY A 118 -15.63 -11.84 2.87
C GLY A 118 -15.71 -10.45 2.24
N LYS A 119 -16.75 -9.70 2.64
CA LYS A 119 -17.05 -8.38 2.07
C LYS A 119 -16.97 -7.25 3.12
N LYS A 120 -16.39 -7.52 4.30
CA LYS A 120 -16.28 -6.50 5.34
C LYS A 120 -15.24 -5.47 4.95
N THR A 121 -15.63 -4.21 4.91
CA THR A 121 -14.74 -3.07 4.71
C THR A 121 -14.42 -2.37 6.03
N GLY A 122 -13.27 -1.70 6.05
CA GLY A 122 -12.78 -0.92 7.18
C GLY A 122 -13.17 0.56 7.09
N ILE A 123 -12.17 1.43 7.17
CA ILE A 123 -12.35 2.89 7.22
C ILE A 123 -13.04 3.43 5.97
N ARG A 124 -12.71 2.89 4.80
CA ARG A 124 -13.31 3.27 3.52
C ARG A 124 -14.05 2.11 2.88
N TYR A 125 -14.95 2.43 1.96
CA TYR A 125 -15.81 1.45 1.29
C TYR A 125 -15.05 0.40 0.45
N LEU A 126 -13.81 0.69 0.02
CA LEU A 126 -12.99 -0.23 -0.77
C LEU A 126 -11.96 -1.01 0.04
N ASN A 127 -11.71 -0.63 1.29
CA ASN A 127 -10.72 -1.29 2.13
C ASN A 127 -11.26 -2.62 2.66
N ASN A 128 -11.15 -3.71 1.91
CA ASN A 128 -11.58 -5.02 2.38
C ASN A 128 -10.62 -5.55 3.44
N ILE A 129 -11.09 -5.66 4.67
CA ILE A 129 -10.30 -6.04 5.85
C ILE A 129 -10.36 -7.52 6.18
N THR A 130 -10.96 -8.35 5.30
CA THR A 130 -11.06 -9.79 5.54
C THR A 130 -9.80 -10.52 5.07
N GLN A 131 -9.58 -11.69 5.64
CA GLN A 131 -8.48 -12.57 5.26
C GLN A 131 -8.62 -13.05 3.80
N PRO A 132 -7.55 -13.55 3.16
CA PRO A 132 -7.68 -14.19 1.86
C PRO A 132 -8.48 -15.50 1.96
N LYS A 133 -9.21 -15.85 0.91
CA LYS A 133 -9.84 -17.17 0.78
C LYS A 133 -8.82 -18.31 0.79
N SER A 134 -7.62 -18.03 0.29
CA SER A 134 -6.51 -18.99 0.15
C SER A 134 -5.20 -18.25 0.34
N LEU A 135 -4.41 -18.67 1.31
CA LEU A 135 -3.06 -18.14 1.53
C LEU A 135 -2.13 -18.41 0.33
N ALA A 136 -2.26 -19.56 -0.31
CA ALA A 136 -1.45 -19.89 -1.49
C ALA A 136 -1.73 -18.91 -2.67
N ARG A 137 -2.99 -18.53 -2.88
CA ARG A 137 -3.34 -17.53 -3.90
C ARG A 137 -2.87 -16.12 -3.52
N TRP A 138 -2.89 -15.79 -2.24
CA TRP A 138 -2.33 -14.54 -1.74
C TRP A 138 -0.82 -14.50 -1.96
N SER A 139 -0.08 -15.56 -1.61
CA SER A 139 1.36 -15.64 -1.86
C SER A 139 1.71 -15.52 -3.34
N ASP A 140 0.98 -16.21 -4.22
CA ASP A 140 1.16 -16.09 -5.69
C ASP A 140 0.91 -14.65 -6.18
N PHE A 141 -0.09 -13.97 -5.61
CA PHE A 141 -0.37 -12.57 -5.93
C PHE A 141 0.77 -11.64 -5.47
N ILE A 142 1.28 -11.83 -4.24
CA ILE A 142 2.41 -11.05 -3.71
C ILE A 142 3.68 -11.33 -4.51
N GLU A 143 3.96 -12.58 -4.85
CA GLU A 143 5.10 -12.94 -5.72
C GLU A 143 5.02 -12.23 -7.08
N LYS A 144 3.86 -12.24 -7.72
CA LYS A 144 3.63 -11.50 -8.98
C LYS A 144 3.84 -10.01 -8.81
N PHE A 145 3.40 -9.43 -7.69
CA PHE A 145 3.59 -8.02 -7.38
C PHE A 145 5.08 -7.69 -7.22
N ILE A 146 5.82 -8.43 -6.40
CA ILE A 146 7.25 -8.20 -6.21
C ILE A 146 8.02 -8.37 -7.52
N ASN A 147 7.73 -9.42 -8.29
CA ASN A 147 8.34 -9.63 -9.61
C ASN A 147 8.03 -8.50 -10.59
N PHE A 148 6.82 -7.91 -10.51
CA PHE A 148 6.48 -6.74 -11.29
C PHE A 148 7.33 -5.52 -10.88
N LEU A 149 7.48 -5.25 -9.58
CA LEU A 149 8.31 -4.15 -9.07
C LEU A 149 9.78 -4.32 -9.53
N LEU A 150 10.35 -5.51 -9.35
CA LEU A 150 11.73 -5.81 -9.75
C LEU A 150 11.96 -5.61 -11.25
N ARG A 151 11.00 -6.02 -12.09
CA ARG A 151 11.12 -5.81 -13.54
C ARG A 151 10.99 -4.36 -13.95
N ARG A 152 10.17 -3.57 -13.25
CA ARG A 152 9.92 -2.18 -13.61
C ARG A 152 10.98 -1.22 -13.09
N TYR A 153 11.36 -1.37 -11.84
CA TYR A 153 12.22 -0.42 -11.13
C TYR A 153 13.65 -0.90 -10.95
N GLY A 154 13.91 -2.17 -11.16
CA GLY A 154 15.20 -2.80 -10.91
C GLY A 154 15.37 -3.20 -9.45
N LYS A 155 16.26 -4.19 -9.23
CA LYS A 155 16.50 -4.77 -7.92
C LYS A 155 17.02 -3.75 -6.91
N GLU A 156 18.04 -2.98 -7.29
CA GLU A 156 18.69 -1.99 -6.42
C GLU A 156 17.71 -0.93 -5.89
N GLU A 157 16.81 -0.44 -6.76
CA GLU A 157 15.80 0.53 -6.34
C GLU A 157 14.79 -0.10 -5.37
N VAL A 158 14.24 -1.28 -5.70
CA VAL A 158 13.22 -1.94 -4.87
C VAL A 158 13.78 -2.38 -3.51
N GLU A 159 15.05 -2.81 -3.43
CA GLU A 159 15.71 -3.16 -2.16
C GLU A 159 15.91 -1.96 -1.23
N SER A 160 15.80 -0.73 -1.77
CA SER A 160 15.86 0.49 -0.97
C SER A 160 14.51 0.90 -0.37
N TRP A 161 13.43 0.21 -0.73
CA TRP A 161 12.09 0.47 -0.19
C TRP A 161 11.85 -0.29 1.10
N TYR A 162 10.87 0.16 1.89
CA TYR A 162 10.36 -0.58 3.04
C TYR A 162 9.07 -1.28 2.68
N PHE A 163 8.86 -2.46 3.27
CA PHE A 163 7.66 -3.25 3.08
C PHE A 163 7.04 -3.58 4.43
N GLU A 164 5.76 -3.32 4.58
CA GLU A 164 4.96 -3.59 5.76
C GLU A 164 3.83 -4.53 5.39
N VAL A 165 3.66 -5.59 6.17
CA VAL A 165 2.56 -6.52 5.95
C VAL A 165 1.34 -6.03 6.71
N TRP A 166 0.37 -5.48 5.96
CA TRP A 166 -0.88 -4.95 6.49
C TRP A 166 -0.72 -3.66 7.30
N ASN A 167 -1.86 -3.12 7.80
CA ASN A 167 -1.93 -1.97 8.69
C ASN A 167 -2.66 -2.35 9.97
N GLU A 168 -2.09 -2.07 11.14
CA GLU A 168 -2.71 -2.20 12.47
C GLU A 168 -3.63 -3.44 12.63
N PRO A 169 -3.09 -4.67 12.44
CA PRO A 169 -3.91 -5.89 12.39
C PRO A 169 -4.55 -6.26 13.74
N ASP A 170 -4.18 -5.59 14.82
CA ASP A 170 -4.77 -5.67 16.15
C ASP A 170 -6.07 -4.87 16.29
N LEU A 171 -6.35 -3.95 15.38
CA LEU A 171 -7.56 -3.16 15.36
C LEU A 171 -8.64 -3.78 14.44
N ALA A 172 -9.82 -4.03 15.00
CA ALA A 172 -10.93 -4.65 14.29
C ALA A 172 -11.46 -3.86 13.07
N ILE A 173 -11.12 -2.57 12.97
CA ILE A 173 -11.44 -1.73 11.81
C ILE A 173 -10.48 -1.93 10.64
N PHE A 174 -9.31 -2.54 10.87
CA PHE A 174 -8.31 -2.81 9.83
C PHE A 174 -8.15 -4.30 9.53
N PHE A 175 -8.45 -5.20 10.46
CA PHE A 175 -8.30 -6.63 10.22
C PHE A 175 -9.44 -7.44 10.84
N LYS A 176 -10.17 -8.19 10.00
CA LYS A 176 -11.21 -9.12 10.44
C LYS A 176 -10.63 -10.53 10.57
N GLY A 177 -9.99 -10.78 11.69
CA GLY A 177 -9.39 -12.07 12.00
C GLY A 177 -8.92 -12.14 13.45
N LYS A 178 -8.35 -13.26 13.83
CA LYS A 178 -7.65 -13.45 15.11
C LYS A 178 -6.16 -13.20 14.89
N GLN A 179 -5.42 -12.99 15.96
CA GLN A 179 -3.97 -12.85 15.94
C GLN A 179 -3.27 -13.96 15.13
N GLN A 180 -3.70 -15.23 15.30
CA GLN A 180 -3.14 -16.36 14.56
C GLN A 180 -3.41 -16.29 13.04
N ASP A 181 -4.51 -15.66 12.65
CA ASP A 181 -4.83 -15.46 11.23
C ASP A 181 -3.89 -14.43 10.61
N TYR A 182 -3.59 -13.37 11.35
CA TYR A 182 -2.58 -12.40 10.92
C TYR A 182 -1.18 -13.02 10.83
N PHE A 183 -0.77 -13.79 11.81
CA PHE A 183 0.55 -14.45 11.75
C PHE A 183 0.69 -15.35 10.53
N ARG A 184 -0.36 -16.10 10.17
CA ARG A 184 -0.37 -16.90 8.93
C ARG A 184 -0.32 -16.05 7.67
N LEU A 185 -1.04 -14.92 7.66
CA LEU A 185 -0.99 -13.96 6.56
C LEU A 185 0.42 -13.38 6.42
N TYR A 186 1.01 -12.94 7.53
CA TYR A 186 2.37 -12.40 7.57
C TYR A 186 3.39 -13.41 7.01
N GLU A 187 3.37 -14.64 7.51
CA GLU A 187 4.26 -15.70 7.07
C GLU A 187 4.11 -16.00 5.57
N ALA A 188 2.87 -16.04 5.06
CA ALA A 188 2.58 -16.27 3.65
C ALA A 188 2.98 -15.09 2.74
N THR A 189 3.16 -13.89 3.32
CA THR A 189 3.56 -12.68 2.60
C THR A 189 5.07 -12.48 2.59
N ALA A 190 5.75 -12.85 3.69
CA ALA A 190 7.18 -12.56 3.91
C ALA A 190 8.13 -13.65 3.36
N ARG A 191 7.62 -14.82 2.92
CA ARG A 191 8.38 -15.91 2.30
C ARG A 191 8.52 -15.73 0.80
#